data_c3b875500b45b7a36423fc80b530f8d0
#
_entry.id   c3b875500b45b7a36423fc80b530f8d0
#
_cell.length_a   1.000
_cell.length_b   1.000
_cell.length_c   1.000
_cell.angle_alpha   90.00
_cell.angle_beta   90.00
_cell.angle_gamma   90.00
#
_symmetry.space_group_name_H-M   'P 1'
#
loop_
_entity.id
_entity.type
_entity.pdbx_description
1 polymer ?
#
loop_
_entity_poly.entity_id
_entity_poly.type
_entity_poly.pdbx_seq_one_letter_code
_entity_poly.pdbx_strand_id
1 'polypeptide(L)'
;MGDWVQMGMKKPSSLKIAFWRFLFMLLVGLFGAVAIPFLLVTVSTTLGLTTYGDYSEIRANELAPILAATPDLSDVQIPMGIEYALLDKNYQLIETTLDENELEQAMRYATTGASDQNLQKRYLLVTRENEYVVLQYYIGAQYTNEWMNEHLPSPDILLIVLIAAGGIFVCLLLTTRFAKKLRLQLVPLFEATSEVAKQNLDFEVGHSNIKEFEDV
;
A
#
# COMPACT_ATOMS: atom_id res chain seq x y z
N MET A 1 -36.65 -45.72 -28.10
CA MET A 1 -36.74 -45.07 -26.82
C MET A 1 -35.31 -44.82 -26.36
N GLY A 2 -34.75 -43.72 -26.81
CA GLY A 2 -33.32 -43.41 -26.62
C GLY A 2 -33.22 -42.23 -25.67
N ASP A 3 -32.60 -42.47 -24.49
CA ASP A 3 -32.30 -41.48 -23.46
C ASP A 3 -31.28 -40.44 -23.99
N TRP A 4 -31.80 -39.29 -24.33
CA TRP A 4 -30.94 -38.13 -24.58
C TRP A 4 -30.47 -37.61 -23.23
N VAL A 5 -29.27 -38.05 -22.83
CA VAL A 5 -28.52 -37.41 -21.74
C VAL A 5 -28.29 -35.95 -22.14
N GLN A 6 -29.05 -35.05 -21.57
CA GLN A 6 -28.80 -33.61 -21.67
C GLN A 6 -27.47 -33.30 -20.97
N MET A 7 -26.38 -33.37 -21.73
CA MET A 7 -25.17 -32.66 -21.36
C MET A 7 -25.55 -31.16 -21.26
N GLY A 8 -25.44 -30.60 -20.07
CA GLY A 8 -25.76 -29.19 -19.80
C GLY A 8 -24.84 -28.25 -20.59
N MET A 9 -25.12 -28.09 -21.87
CA MET A 9 -24.46 -27.13 -22.74
C MET A 9 -24.84 -25.75 -22.24
N LYS A 10 -23.90 -25.03 -21.62
CA LYS A 10 -24.05 -23.62 -21.28
C LYS A 10 -24.33 -22.87 -22.57
N LYS A 11 -25.45 -22.11 -22.62
CA LYS A 11 -25.78 -21.24 -23.75
C LYS A 11 -24.56 -20.43 -24.18
N PRO A 12 -24.27 -20.36 -25.49
CA PRO A 12 -23.16 -19.57 -26.00
C PRO A 12 -23.30 -18.11 -25.55
N SER A 13 -22.25 -17.56 -24.98
CA SER A 13 -22.24 -16.16 -24.52
C SER A 13 -21.58 -15.28 -25.56
N SER A 14 -22.19 -14.12 -25.87
CA SER A 14 -21.57 -13.12 -26.75
C SER A 14 -20.16 -12.75 -26.22
N LEU A 15 -19.21 -12.60 -27.14
CA LEU A 15 -17.85 -12.12 -26.84
C LEU A 15 -17.88 -10.80 -26.04
N LYS A 16 -18.83 -9.92 -26.38
CA LYS A 16 -19.08 -8.68 -25.67
C LYS A 16 -19.40 -8.91 -24.19
N ILE A 17 -20.26 -9.90 -23.89
CA ILE A 17 -20.65 -10.23 -22.50
C ILE A 17 -19.45 -10.85 -21.76
N ALA A 18 -18.67 -11.70 -22.43
CA ALA A 18 -17.47 -12.30 -21.85
C ALA A 18 -16.42 -11.22 -21.49
N PHE A 19 -16.24 -10.22 -22.37
CA PHE A 19 -15.35 -9.08 -22.14
C PHE A 19 -15.83 -8.19 -20.98
N TRP A 20 -17.12 -7.85 -20.93
CA TRP A 20 -17.68 -7.06 -19.83
C TRP A 20 -17.57 -7.77 -18.48
N ARG A 21 -17.77 -9.09 -18.44
CA ARG A 21 -17.54 -9.89 -17.22
C ARG A 21 -16.08 -9.87 -16.79
N PHE A 22 -15.15 -9.98 -17.73
CA PHE A 22 -13.71 -9.87 -17.44
C PHE A 22 -13.40 -8.48 -16.85
N LEU A 23 -13.87 -7.41 -17.50
CA LEU A 23 -13.65 -6.04 -17.02
C LEU A 23 -14.22 -5.81 -15.62
N PHE A 24 -15.44 -6.30 -15.38
CA PHE A 24 -16.08 -6.21 -14.07
C PHE A 24 -15.27 -6.96 -12.98
N MET A 25 -14.83 -8.20 -13.28
CA MET A 25 -13.99 -8.96 -12.35
C MET A 25 -12.65 -8.27 -12.09
N LEU A 26 -12.07 -7.63 -13.11
CA LEU A 26 -10.83 -6.88 -12.98
C LEU A 26 -11.03 -5.69 -12.03
N LEU A 27 -12.09 -4.91 -12.22
CA LEU A 27 -12.40 -3.77 -11.34
C LEU A 27 -12.65 -4.21 -9.90
N VAL A 28 -13.43 -5.27 -9.68
CA VAL A 28 -13.67 -5.82 -8.34
C VAL A 28 -12.39 -6.33 -7.71
N GLY A 29 -11.55 -7.02 -8.49
CA GLY A 29 -10.26 -7.53 -8.01
C GLY A 29 -9.28 -6.40 -7.64
N LEU A 30 -9.20 -5.35 -8.45
CA LEU A 30 -8.38 -4.17 -8.15
C LEU A 30 -8.90 -3.41 -6.92
N PHE A 31 -10.23 -3.27 -6.80
CA PHE A 31 -10.82 -2.70 -5.59
C PHE A 31 -10.47 -3.52 -4.34
N GLY A 32 -10.54 -4.85 -4.43
CA GLY A 32 -10.13 -5.74 -3.35
C GLY A 32 -8.64 -5.63 -3.02
N ALA A 33 -7.78 -5.48 -4.04
CA ALA A 33 -6.33 -5.28 -3.86
C ALA A 33 -5.99 -4.00 -3.10
N VAL A 34 -6.85 -2.98 -3.15
CA VAL A 34 -6.72 -1.75 -2.35
C VAL A 34 -7.40 -1.90 -0.99
N ALA A 35 -8.64 -2.39 -0.98
CA ALA A 35 -9.47 -2.43 0.22
C ALA A 35 -8.91 -3.37 1.30
N ILE A 36 -8.36 -4.54 0.90
CA ILE A 36 -7.85 -5.53 1.87
C ILE A 36 -6.63 -5.00 2.64
N PRO A 37 -5.56 -4.46 2.01
CA PRO A 37 -4.43 -3.88 2.74
C PRO A 37 -4.86 -2.71 3.63
N PHE A 38 -5.76 -1.85 3.15
CA PHE A 38 -6.27 -0.73 3.93
C PHE A 38 -7.02 -1.19 5.18
N LEU A 39 -7.84 -2.23 5.05
CA LEU A 39 -8.53 -2.85 6.19
C LEU A 39 -7.54 -3.49 7.17
N LEU A 40 -6.48 -4.15 6.68
CA LEU A 40 -5.42 -4.71 7.53
C LEU A 40 -4.72 -3.63 8.35
N VAL A 41 -4.35 -2.49 7.75
CA VAL A 41 -3.76 -1.36 8.48
C VAL A 41 -4.74 -0.82 9.52
N THR A 42 -6.02 -0.63 9.18
CA THR A 42 -7.04 -0.16 10.12
C THR A 42 -7.20 -1.11 11.31
N VAL A 43 -7.25 -2.41 11.05
CA VAL A 43 -7.31 -3.44 12.12
C VAL A 43 -6.03 -3.41 12.96
N SER A 44 -4.86 -3.31 12.33
CA SER A 44 -3.57 -3.22 13.03
C SER A 44 -3.52 -2.03 13.99
N THR A 45 -4.00 -0.86 13.55
CA THR A 45 -4.09 0.34 14.39
C THR A 45 -5.10 0.17 15.53
N THR A 46 -6.25 -0.45 15.25
CA THR A 46 -7.27 -0.73 16.28
C THR A 46 -6.77 -1.70 17.35
N LEU A 47 -5.92 -2.67 16.95
CA LEU A 47 -5.26 -3.60 17.87
C LEU A 47 -4.04 -2.99 18.60
N GLY A 48 -3.69 -1.75 18.32
CA GLY A 48 -2.54 -1.08 18.91
C GLY A 48 -1.19 -1.60 18.42
N LEU A 49 -1.13 -2.27 17.26
CA LEU A 49 0.12 -2.75 16.64
C LEU A 49 0.83 -1.66 15.85
N THR A 50 0.07 -0.69 15.34
CA THR A 50 0.56 0.50 14.63
C THR A 50 -0.11 1.76 15.15
N THR A 51 0.56 2.90 15.03
CA THR A 51 0.01 4.22 15.36
C THR A 51 -0.62 4.88 14.13
N TYR A 52 -1.42 5.94 14.34
CA TYR A 52 -1.87 6.82 13.26
C TYR A 52 -0.71 7.66 12.73
N GLY A 53 -0.82 8.12 11.48
CA GLY A 53 0.24 8.89 10.82
C GLY A 53 0.56 10.24 11.47
N ASP A 54 -0.38 10.83 12.21
CA ASP A 54 -0.26 12.08 12.96
C ASP A 54 0.00 11.89 14.46
N TYR A 55 0.14 10.63 14.91
CA TYR A 55 0.29 10.31 16.33
C TYR A 55 1.48 11.04 16.99
N SER A 56 2.66 10.97 16.37
CA SER A 56 3.87 11.59 16.93
C SER A 56 3.79 13.10 16.91
N GLU A 57 3.13 13.72 15.92
CA GLU A 57 2.89 15.16 15.86
C GLU A 57 1.97 15.63 16.99
N ILE A 58 0.85 14.93 17.20
CA ILE A 58 -0.08 15.24 18.31
C ILE A 58 0.66 15.14 19.64
N ARG A 59 1.43 14.06 19.86
CA ARG A 59 2.19 13.87 21.08
C ARG A 59 3.30 14.90 21.29
N ALA A 60 4.00 15.32 20.22
CA ALA A 60 5.01 16.37 20.32
C ALA A 60 4.37 17.72 20.71
N ASN A 61 3.21 18.04 20.15
CA ASN A 61 2.48 19.26 20.50
C ASN A 61 1.91 19.23 21.92
N GLU A 62 1.46 18.07 22.41
CA GLU A 62 1.01 17.89 23.81
C GLU A 62 2.19 17.98 24.79
N LEU A 63 3.36 17.47 24.39
CA LEU A 63 4.57 17.46 25.20
C LEU A 63 5.21 18.85 25.34
N ALA A 64 5.14 19.67 24.29
CA ALA A 64 5.80 20.98 24.24
C ALA A 64 5.46 21.91 25.44
N PRO A 65 4.19 22.11 25.84
CA PRO A 65 3.86 22.94 27.00
C PRO A 65 4.33 22.32 28.33
N ILE A 66 4.39 20.99 28.41
CA ILE A 66 4.87 20.27 29.61
C ILE A 66 6.36 20.51 29.76
N LEU A 67 7.14 20.36 28.67
CA LEU A 67 8.59 20.60 28.65
C LEU A 67 8.91 22.05 28.96
N ALA A 68 8.10 23.01 28.47
CA ALA A 68 8.31 24.41 28.76
C ALA A 68 8.10 24.78 30.26
N ALA A 69 7.22 24.03 30.96
CA ALA A 69 6.85 24.28 32.34
C ALA A 69 7.69 23.48 33.35
N THR A 70 8.29 22.36 32.95
CA THR A 70 9.02 21.45 33.86
C THR A 70 10.48 21.84 33.98
N PRO A 71 11.04 22.07 35.19
CA PRO A 71 12.42 22.50 35.36
C PRO A 71 13.45 21.48 34.93
N ASP A 72 13.20 20.19 35.17
CA ASP A 72 14.11 19.08 34.83
C ASP A 72 13.50 18.18 33.76
N LEU A 73 14.27 17.92 32.70
CA LEU A 73 13.84 17.06 31.59
C LEU A 73 13.71 15.58 32.02
N SER A 74 14.49 15.17 33.03
CA SER A 74 14.47 13.80 33.57
C SER A 74 13.13 13.44 34.20
N ASP A 75 12.34 14.41 34.61
CA ASP A 75 11.01 14.22 35.19
C ASP A 75 9.92 14.04 34.11
N VAL A 76 10.27 14.22 32.84
CA VAL A 76 9.31 14.14 31.73
C VAL A 76 9.52 12.86 30.94
N GLN A 77 8.49 12.03 30.89
CA GLN A 77 8.51 10.82 30.06
C GLN A 77 8.28 11.20 28.59
N ILE A 78 9.32 11.06 27.75
CA ILE A 78 9.23 11.30 26.32
C ILE A 78 8.58 10.10 25.66
N PRO A 79 7.47 10.31 24.89
CA PRO A 79 6.79 9.22 24.21
C PRO A 79 7.65 8.59 23.11
N MET A 80 7.41 7.32 22.83
CA MET A 80 8.04 6.61 21.72
C MET A 80 7.82 7.34 20.38
N GLY A 81 8.87 7.39 19.55
CA GLY A 81 8.83 8.05 18.24
C GLY A 81 9.07 9.56 18.29
N ILE A 82 9.40 10.10 19.49
CA ILE A 82 9.87 11.46 19.69
C ILE A 82 11.28 11.39 20.24
N GLU A 83 12.19 12.09 19.60
CA GLU A 83 13.58 12.26 20.01
C GLU A 83 13.84 13.74 20.28
N TYR A 84 14.91 14.05 21.01
CA TYR A 84 15.16 15.43 21.38
C TYR A 84 16.64 15.78 21.38
N ALA A 85 16.89 17.10 21.23
CA ALA A 85 18.16 17.73 21.57
C ALA A 85 17.91 18.86 22.55
N LEU A 86 18.62 18.85 23.67
CA LEU A 86 18.64 19.92 24.66
C LEU A 86 19.84 20.83 24.37
N LEU A 87 19.58 22.12 24.17
CA LEU A 87 20.57 23.13 23.82
C LEU A 87 20.58 24.26 24.87
N ASP A 88 21.76 24.80 25.13
CA ASP A 88 21.86 26.01 25.93
C ASP A 88 21.40 27.29 25.18
N LYS A 89 21.43 28.45 25.82
CA LYS A 89 21.08 29.74 25.18
C LYS A 89 21.98 30.14 24.02
N ASN A 90 23.16 29.55 23.90
CA ASN A 90 24.10 29.77 22.80
C ASN A 90 23.97 28.70 21.72
N TYR A 91 22.90 27.88 21.78
CA TYR A 91 22.67 26.72 20.89
C TYR A 91 23.78 25.64 20.98
N GLN A 92 24.48 25.53 22.12
CA GLN A 92 25.41 24.46 22.35
C GLN A 92 24.69 23.25 22.92
N LEU A 93 25.08 22.06 22.45
CA LEU A 93 24.48 20.82 22.87
C LEU A 93 24.77 20.52 24.35
N ILE A 94 23.72 20.25 25.12
CA ILE A 94 23.79 19.76 26.49
C ILE A 94 23.57 18.25 26.50
N GLU A 95 22.48 17.79 25.87
CA GLU A 95 22.07 16.37 25.84
C GLU A 95 21.26 16.07 24.57
N THR A 96 21.32 14.84 24.06
CA THR A 96 20.51 14.43 22.90
C THR A 96 20.28 12.92 22.87
N THR A 97 19.14 12.56 22.29
CA THR A 97 18.83 11.18 21.86
C THR A 97 18.98 10.99 20.34
N LEU A 98 19.25 12.09 19.61
CA LEU A 98 19.40 12.09 18.16
C LEU A 98 20.74 11.52 17.71
N ASP A 99 20.78 10.94 16.53
CA ASP A 99 22.04 10.60 15.86
C ASP A 99 22.80 11.84 15.38
N GLU A 100 24.05 11.69 14.93
CA GLU A 100 24.92 12.80 14.55
C GLU A 100 24.34 13.64 13.38
N ASN A 101 23.74 12.98 12.38
CA ASN A 101 23.14 13.64 11.21
C ASN A 101 21.85 14.38 11.58
N GLU A 102 21.06 13.77 12.44
CA GLU A 102 19.79 14.33 12.93
C GLU A 102 20.02 15.52 13.87
N LEU A 103 21.05 15.42 14.69
CA LEU A 103 21.48 16.50 15.57
C LEU A 103 21.89 17.74 14.77
N GLU A 104 22.66 17.58 13.68
CA GLU A 104 23.02 18.70 12.81
C GLU A 104 21.77 19.40 12.24
N GLN A 105 20.78 18.64 11.81
CA GLN A 105 19.51 19.19 11.31
C GLN A 105 18.68 19.85 12.40
N ALA A 106 18.62 19.26 13.60
CA ALA A 106 17.94 19.85 14.76
C ALA A 106 18.58 21.19 15.18
N MET A 107 19.90 21.25 15.22
CA MET A 107 20.64 22.49 15.52
C MET A 107 20.44 23.56 14.44
N ARG A 108 20.43 23.19 13.17
CA ARG A 108 20.09 24.11 12.08
C ARG A 108 18.68 24.63 12.23
N TYR A 109 17.70 23.75 12.53
CA TYR A 109 16.33 24.18 12.78
C TYR A 109 16.21 25.13 13.96
N ALA A 110 16.90 24.87 15.08
CA ALA A 110 16.90 25.71 16.25
C ALA A 110 17.42 27.13 15.95
N THR A 111 18.44 27.26 15.09
CA THR A 111 19.09 28.53 14.79
C THR A 111 18.43 29.32 13.67
N THR A 112 17.89 28.65 12.66
CA THR A 112 17.39 29.30 11.44
C THR A 112 15.87 29.16 11.25
N GLY A 113 15.19 28.28 11.98
CA GLY A 113 13.80 27.91 11.76
C GLY A 113 13.57 27.09 10.49
N ALA A 114 14.66 26.77 9.75
CA ALA A 114 14.59 26.02 8.51
C ALA A 114 14.92 24.55 8.74
N SER A 115 14.03 23.65 8.37
CA SER A 115 14.32 22.20 8.28
C SER A 115 14.59 21.82 6.83
N ASP A 116 15.56 20.96 6.61
CA ASP A 116 15.66 20.29 5.32
C ASP A 116 14.36 19.51 5.06
N GLN A 117 13.92 19.49 3.79
CA GLN A 117 12.65 18.88 3.40
C GLN A 117 12.73 17.33 3.46
N ASN A 118 13.01 16.81 4.64
CA ASN A 118 12.75 15.39 4.87
C ASN A 118 11.23 15.23 5.06
N LEU A 119 10.58 14.54 4.13
CA LEU A 119 9.12 14.37 4.13
C LEU A 119 8.59 13.61 5.36
N GLN A 120 9.46 12.89 6.06
CA GLN A 120 9.06 12.01 7.15
C GLN A 120 9.42 12.55 8.56
N LYS A 121 10.32 13.55 8.67
CA LYS A 121 10.76 14.10 9.95
C LYS A 121 10.36 15.54 10.07
N ARG A 122 9.91 15.92 11.26
CA ARG A 122 9.57 17.30 11.61
C ARG A 122 10.24 17.68 12.93
N TYR A 123 10.43 18.96 13.10
CA TYR A 123 11.04 19.53 14.30
C TYR A 123 10.08 20.51 14.96
N LEU A 124 10.11 20.54 16.29
CA LEU A 124 9.38 21.50 17.10
C LEU A 124 10.34 22.10 18.13
N LEU A 125 10.50 23.43 18.11
CA LEU A 125 11.34 24.13 19.07
C LEU A 125 10.51 24.55 20.30
N VAL A 126 10.92 24.08 21.47
CA VAL A 126 10.35 24.44 22.76
C VAL A 126 11.34 25.36 23.48
N THR A 127 10.91 26.58 23.77
CA THR A 127 11.73 27.56 24.49
C THR A 127 11.49 27.44 25.99
N ARG A 128 12.57 27.30 26.76
CA ARG A 128 12.61 27.30 28.22
C ARG A 128 13.36 28.52 28.73
N GLU A 129 13.31 28.79 30.04
CA GLU A 129 13.96 30.01 30.62
C GLU A 129 15.45 30.11 30.25
N ASN A 130 16.21 29.00 30.35
CA ASN A 130 17.65 28.99 30.14
C ASN A 130 18.11 28.06 29.01
N GLU A 131 17.22 27.39 28.32
CA GLU A 131 17.52 26.31 27.40
C GLU A 131 16.51 26.26 26.25
N TYR A 132 16.87 25.53 25.19
CA TYR A 132 15.98 25.17 24.10
C TYR A 132 15.90 23.66 24.03
N VAL A 133 14.69 23.13 23.81
CA VAL A 133 14.48 21.72 23.49
C VAL A 133 13.99 21.63 22.05
N VAL A 134 14.72 20.95 21.20
CA VAL A 134 14.30 20.62 19.85
C VAL A 134 13.75 19.22 19.88
N LEU A 135 12.46 19.06 19.68
CA LEU A 135 11.82 17.77 19.49
C LEU A 135 11.87 17.39 18.02
N GLN A 136 12.31 16.18 17.72
CA GLN A 136 12.17 15.56 16.43
C GLN A 136 11.07 14.51 16.52
N TYR A 137 10.16 14.49 15.55
CA TYR A 137 9.09 13.49 15.46
C TYR A 137 8.85 13.05 14.03
N TYR A 138 8.36 11.84 13.87
CA TYR A 138 8.06 11.28 12.57
C TYR A 138 6.61 11.56 12.15
N ILE A 139 6.43 11.92 10.87
CA ILE A 139 5.12 11.95 10.21
C ILE A 139 4.95 10.63 9.48
N GLY A 140 3.91 9.89 9.80
CA GLY A 140 3.60 8.60 9.24
C GLY A 140 3.26 7.57 10.32
N ALA A 141 2.65 6.47 9.90
CA ALA A 141 2.35 5.37 10.79
C ALA A 141 3.63 4.67 11.25
N GLN A 142 3.68 4.29 12.52
CA GLN A 142 4.79 3.56 13.13
C GLN A 142 4.28 2.28 13.79
N TYR A 143 5.15 1.29 13.92
CA TYR A 143 4.83 0.12 14.74
C TYR A 143 4.97 0.48 16.22
N THR A 144 4.11 -0.08 17.05
CA THR A 144 4.21 0.08 18.50
C THR A 144 5.37 -0.71 19.09
N ASN A 145 5.86 -1.71 18.37
CA ASN A 145 6.99 -2.53 18.76
C ASN A 145 8.29 -1.97 18.15
N GLU A 146 9.27 -1.66 18.99
CA GLU A 146 10.57 -1.10 18.61
C GLU A 146 11.33 -1.97 17.62
N TRP A 147 11.39 -3.29 17.87
CA TRP A 147 12.02 -4.24 16.95
C TRP A 147 11.41 -4.18 15.54
N MET A 148 10.09 -3.99 15.43
CA MET A 148 9.43 -3.86 14.13
C MET A 148 9.80 -2.55 13.43
N ASN A 149 9.96 -1.45 14.18
CA ASN A 149 10.39 -0.16 13.60
C ASN A 149 11.83 -0.22 13.06
N GLU A 150 12.71 -0.98 13.72
CA GLU A 150 14.10 -1.13 13.28
C GLU A 150 14.27 -2.08 12.07
N HIS A 151 13.46 -3.14 11.98
CA HIS A 151 13.69 -4.23 11.03
C HIS A 151 12.70 -4.29 9.87
N LEU A 152 11.56 -3.64 9.98
CA LEU A 152 10.52 -3.65 8.94
C LEU A 152 10.40 -2.27 8.28
N PRO A 153 10.02 -2.22 6.99
CA PRO A 153 9.67 -0.95 6.36
C PRO A 153 8.46 -0.34 7.09
N SER A 154 8.36 0.99 7.09
CA SER A 154 7.23 1.68 7.74
C SER A 154 5.89 1.13 7.26
N PRO A 155 4.83 1.15 8.11
CA PRO A 155 3.51 0.64 7.74
C PRO A 155 2.96 1.27 6.45
N ASP A 156 3.28 2.54 6.18
CA ASP A 156 2.87 3.25 4.97
C ASP A 156 3.54 2.68 3.71
N ILE A 157 4.84 2.39 3.76
CA ILE A 157 5.57 1.75 2.66
C ILE A 157 5.04 0.33 2.44
N LEU A 158 4.84 -0.43 3.54
CA LEU A 158 4.29 -1.78 3.46
C LEU A 158 2.90 -1.79 2.80
N LEU A 159 2.05 -0.83 3.15
CA LEU A 159 0.73 -0.65 2.54
C LEU A 159 0.84 -0.45 1.03
N ILE A 160 1.71 0.46 0.57
CA ILE A 160 1.92 0.74 -0.86
C ILE A 160 2.40 -0.52 -1.58
N VAL A 161 3.37 -1.24 -1.01
CA VAL A 161 3.90 -2.48 -1.59
C VAL A 161 2.82 -3.56 -1.69
N LEU A 162 1.98 -3.74 -0.66
CA LEU A 162 0.89 -4.70 -0.68
C LEU A 162 -0.17 -4.36 -1.73
N ILE A 163 -0.54 -3.08 -1.88
CA ILE A 163 -1.47 -2.63 -2.91
C ILE A 163 -0.90 -2.90 -4.30
N ALA A 164 0.36 -2.53 -4.54
CA ALA A 164 1.01 -2.72 -5.83
C ALA A 164 1.13 -4.23 -6.18
N ALA A 165 1.62 -5.04 -5.25
CA ALA A 165 1.77 -6.48 -5.44
C ALA A 165 0.41 -7.17 -5.65
N GLY A 166 -0.61 -6.81 -4.86
CA GLY A 166 -1.98 -7.31 -5.00
C GLY A 166 -2.59 -6.93 -6.34
N GLY A 167 -2.43 -5.69 -6.77
CA GLY A 167 -2.90 -5.21 -8.08
C GLY A 167 -2.25 -5.95 -9.24
N ILE A 168 -0.92 -6.10 -9.23
CA ILE A 168 -0.19 -6.86 -10.25
C ILE A 168 -0.66 -8.31 -10.27
N PHE A 169 -0.78 -8.96 -9.10
CA PHE A 169 -1.23 -10.34 -8.98
C PHE A 169 -2.64 -10.54 -9.57
N VAL A 170 -3.58 -9.67 -9.23
CA VAL A 170 -4.96 -9.70 -9.78
C VAL A 170 -4.94 -9.53 -11.29
N CYS A 171 -4.20 -8.55 -11.82
CA CYS A 171 -4.09 -8.32 -13.25
C CYS A 171 -3.53 -9.54 -13.98
N LEU A 172 -2.42 -10.12 -13.52
CA LEU A 172 -1.81 -11.29 -14.13
C LEU A 172 -2.74 -12.51 -14.09
N LEU A 173 -3.37 -12.77 -12.94
CA LEU A 173 -4.25 -13.91 -12.74
C LEU A 173 -5.49 -13.86 -13.64
N LEU A 174 -6.14 -12.69 -13.69
CA LEU A 174 -7.35 -12.53 -14.50
C LEU A 174 -7.04 -12.49 -15.98
N THR A 175 -5.96 -11.80 -16.40
CA THR A 175 -5.54 -11.75 -17.81
C THR A 175 -5.15 -13.11 -18.33
N THR A 176 -4.37 -13.88 -17.56
CA THR A 176 -3.99 -15.24 -17.97
C THR A 176 -5.18 -16.19 -18.08
N ARG A 177 -6.13 -16.10 -17.13
CA ARG A 177 -7.38 -16.88 -17.20
C ARG A 177 -8.23 -16.50 -18.42
N PHE A 178 -8.35 -15.21 -18.69
CA PHE A 178 -9.11 -14.72 -19.84
C PHE A 178 -8.45 -15.11 -21.15
N ALA A 179 -7.13 -14.93 -21.28
CA ALA A 179 -6.37 -15.33 -22.45
C ALA A 179 -6.46 -16.85 -22.73
N LYS A 180 -6.33 -17.67 -21.66
CA LYS A 180 -6.50 -19.12 -21.78
C LYS A 180 -7.91 -19.49 -22.29
N LYS A 181 -8.95 -18.83 -21.76
CA LYS A 181 -10.33 -19.06 -22.21
C LYS A 181 -10.51 -18.67 -23.68
N LEU A 182 -10.01 -17.51 -24.10
CA LEU A 182 -10.07 -17.07 -25.50
C LEU A 182 -9.31 -18.06 -26.41
N ARG A 183 -8.10 -18.47 -26.03
CA ARG A 183 -7.31 -19.40 -26.82
C ARG A 183 -8.06 -20.70 -27.06
N LEU A 184 -8.66 -21.30 -26.01
CA LEU A 184 -9.43 -22.54 -26.14
C LEU A 184 -10.64 -22.42 -27.09
N GLN A 185 -11.17 -21.22 -27.27
CA GLN A 185 -12.31 -20.94 -28.15
C GLN A 185 -11.87 -20.60 -29.59
N LEU A 186 -10.67 -20.08 -29.77
CA LEU A 186 -10.13 -19.71 -31.07
C LEU A 186 -9.45 -20.88 -31.80
N VAL A 187 -8.89 -21.85 -31.07
CA VAL A 187 -8.19 -23.01 -31.65
C VAL A 187 -9.06 -23.77 -32.69
N PRO A 188 -10.33 -24.11 -32.41
CA PRO A 188 -11.16 -24.81 -33.40
C PRO A 188 -11.37 -24.01 -34.69
N LEU A 189 -11.47 -22.66 -34.61
CA LEU A 189 -11.60 -21.79 -35.76
C LEU A 189 -10.32 -21.75 -36.59
N PHE A 190 -9.15 -21.70 -35.97
CA PHE A 190 -7.87 -21.78 -36.67
C PHE A 190 -7.69 -23.12 -37.37
N GLU A 191 -8.07 -24.22 -36.70
CA GLU A 191 -8.02 -25.55 -37.29
C GLU A 191 -8.96 -25.66 -38.51
N ALA A 192 -10.20 -25.18 -38.38
CA ALA A 192 -11.17 -25.12 -39.47
C ALA A 192 -10.64 -24.30 -40.66
N THR A 193 -10.10 -23.11 -40.41
CA THR A 193 -9.53 -22.24 -41.45
C THR A 193 -8.34 -22.95 -42.14
N SER A 194 -7.51 -23.67 -41.39
CA SER A 194 -6.39 -24.43 -41.92
C SER A 194 -6.83 -25.58 -42.82
N GLU A 195 -7.90 -26.29 -42.43
CA GLU A 195 -8.45 -27.41 -43.23
C GLU A 195 -9.12 -26.91 -44.52
N VAL A 196 -9.87 -25.80 -44.45
CA VAL A 196 -10.41 -25.13 -45.64
C VAL A 196 -9.28 -24.69 -46.60
N ALA A 197 -8.19 -24.14 -46.05
CA ALA A 197 -7.02 -23.76 -46.86
C ALA A 197 -6.33 -24.97 -47.56
N LYS A 198 -6.47 -26.16 -47.00
CA LYS A 198 -6.01 -27.44 -47.59
C LYS A 198 -7.04 -28.03 -48.57
N GLN A 199 -8.10 -27.34 -48.90
CA GLN A 199 -9.23 -27.79 -49.74
C GLN A 199 -10.03 -28.94 -49.15
N ASN A 200 -9.95 -29.18 -47.85
CA ASN A 200 -10.77 -30.14 -47.11
C ASN A 200 -12.09 -29.49 -46.69
N LEU A 201 -13.09 -29.50 -47.59
CA LEU A 201 -14.39 -28.87 -47.40
C LEU A 201 -15.35 -29.69 -46.53
N ASP A 202 -15.02 -30.94 -46.23
CA ASP A 202 -15.84 -31.84 -45.40
C ASP A 202 -15.50 -31.76 -43.89
N PHE A 203 -14.67 -30.78 -43.51
CA PHE A 203 -14.29 -30.59 -42.12
C PHE A 203 -15.42 -29.93 -41.30
N GLU A 204 -15.94 -30.65 -40.31
CA GLU A 204 -16.92 -30.10 -39.36
C GLU A 204 -16.23 -29.23 -38.33
N VAL A 205 -16.63 -27.95 -38.28
CA VAL A 205 -16.15 -26.98 -37.26
C VAL A 205 -16.73 -27.39 -35.91
N GLY A 206 -15.85 -27.60 -34.91
CA GLY A 206 -16.29 -27.89 -33.56
C GLY A 206 -17.12 -26.73 -32.94
N HIS A 207 -18.12 -27.10 -32.13
CA HIS A 207 -19.01 -26.11 -31.49
C HIS A 207 -18.22 -25.09 -30.62
N SER A 208 -18.49 -23.80 -30.83
CA SER A 208 -17.97 -22.73 -30.03
C SER A 208 -18.95 -22.32 -28.94
N ASN A 209 -18.43 -21.97 -27.74
CA ASN A 209 -19.25 -21.40 -26.66
C ASN A 209 -19.44 -19.86 -26.80
N ILE A 210 -19.03 -19.28 -27.93
CA ILE A 210 -19.23 -17.86 -28.26
C ILE A 210 -20.18 -17.77 -29.45
N LYS A 211 -21.29 -17.06 -29.28
CA LYS A 211 -22.34 -16.94 -30.28
C LYS A 211 -21.83 -16.39 -31.61
N GLU A 212 -20.93 -15.41 -31.59
CA GLU A 212 -20.35 -14.81 -32.79
C GLU A 212 -19.48 -15.76 -33.61
N PHE A 213 -19.07 -16.90 -33.06
CA PHE A 213 -18.29 -17.93 -33.72
C PHE A 213 -19.13 -19.16 -34.11
N GLU A 214 -20.40 -19.22 -33.68
CA GLU A 214 -21.33 -20.31 -34.00
C GLU A 214 -22.13 -19.98 -35.29
N ASP A 215 -22.22 -18.69 -35.68
CA ASP A 215 -22.94 -18.21 -36.84
C ASP A 215 -22.02 -18.12 -38.10
N VAL A 216 -20.77 -18.63 -38.06
CA VAL A 216 -19.80 -18.71 -39.17
C VAL A 216 -19.71 -20.10 -39.71
#